data_f8a5073c1a8ee0551d15974cb32565aa
#
_entry.id   f8a5073c1a8ee0551d15974cb32565aa
#
_cell.length_a   1.000
_cell.length_b   1.000
_cell.length_c   1.000
_cell.angle_alpha   90.00
_cell.angle_beta   90.00
_cell.angle_gamma   90.00
#
_symmetry.space_group_name_H-M   'P 1'
#
loop_
_entity.id
_entity.type
_entity.pdbx_description
1 polymer ?
#
loop_
_entity_poly.entity_id
_entity_poly.type
_entity_poly.pdbx_seq_one_letter_code
_entity_poly.pdbx_strand_id
1 'polypeptide(L)'
;MKLQQKTLEKLRNLINEGTEYRSGPKLVDFFNDLGANDTYNRGGGFPSRWMYTDEKLSKINGTPELDKCIRKLFAPVNFIGRFAELDKFIADFNQYLAFDGWQVLRKETEITFTKAGKIKFEEKIEVKEDDFLQKEFSDISLNKLGLDSIMTETLNIRFDEIKKCLNAKAPMSVIFLSGSSLEGRLLGIASKHPKEFNQSRTSPKDQNGKVKPYHEWTLSNF
;
A
#
# COMPACT_ATOMS: atom_id res chain seq x y z
N MET A 1 12.23 -28.33 10.51
CA MET A 1 12.82 -27.93 9.18
C MET A 1 14.00 -27.01 9.39
N LYS A 2 14.93 -26.91 8.41
CA LYS A 2 16.03 -25.95 8.44
C LYS A 2 15.89 -25.03 7.24
N LEU A 3 15.89 -23.71 7.46
CA LEU A 3 15.67 -22.69 6.44
C LEU A 3 17.00 -22.06 6.02
N GLN A 4 17.07 -21.65 4.74
CA GLN A 4 18.17 -20.86 4.20
C GLN A 4 18.06 -19.40 4.65
N GLN A 5 19.16 -18.66 4.52
CA GLN A 5 19.26 -17.27 4.97
C GLN A 5 18.17 -16.37 4.40
N LYS A 6 17.87 -16.47 3.10
CA LYS A 6 16.83 -15.65 2.46
C LYS A 6 15.42 -15.93 2.99
N THR A 7 15.13 -17.18 3.29
CA THR A 7 13.84 -17.56 3.90
C THR A 7 13.74 -17.06 5.34
N LEU A 8 14.85 -17.08 6.10
CA LEU A 8 14.91 -16.51 7.44
C LEU A 8 14.71 -14.98 7.41
N GLU A 9 15.36 -14.28 6.48
CA GLU A 9 15.16 -12.84 6.28
C GLU A 9 13.70 -12.51 5.97
N LYS A 10 13.06 -13.30 5.12
CA LYS A 10 11.64 -13.15 4.82
C LYS A 10 10.77 -13.39 6.05
N LEU A 11 11.06 -14.44 6.82
CA LEU A 11 10.35 -14.74 8.07
C LEU A 11 10.52 -13.63 9.10
N ARG A 12 11.74 -13.09 9.27
CA ARG A 12 12.02 -11.93 10.11
C ARG A 12 11.15 -10.72 9.73
N ASN A 13 11.07 -10.41 8.43
CA ASN A 13 10.28 -9.28 7.95
C ASN A 13 8.79 -9.46 8.27
N LEU A 14 8.26 -10.68 8.11
CA LEU A 14 6.88 -11.00 8.44
C LEU A 14 6.62 -10.92 9.95
N ILE A 15 7.56 -11.36 10.79
CA ILE A 15 7.45 -11.26 12.26
C ILE A 15 7.50 -9.80 12.71
N ASN A 16 8.41 -8.99 12.17
CA ASN A 16 8.62 -7.63 12.66
C ASN A 16 7.52 -6.65 12.23
N GLU A 17 7.02 -6.78 11.01
CA GLU A 17 6.13 -5.76 10.40
C GLU A 17 5.09 -6.35 9.43
N GLY A 18 5.38 -7.46 8.76
CA GLY A 18 4.57 -7.93 7.63
C GLY A 18 3.15 -8.33 8.04
N THR A 19 2.99 -9.13 9.08
CA THR A 19 1.66 -9.56 9.57
C THR A 19 1.04 -8.54 10.50
N GLU A 20 1.86 -7.94 11.35
CA GLU A 20 1.54 -6.82 12.23
C GLU A 20 2.84 -6.14 12.69
N TYR A 21 2.77 -4.87 13.04
CA TYR A 21 3.92 -4.19 13.65
C TYR A 21 4.14 -4.69 15.09
N ARG A 22 5.31 -5.28 15.35
CA ARG A 22 5.73 -5.69 16.71
C ARG A 22 6.81 -4.77 17.23
N SER A 23 6.51 -4.05 18.31
CA SER A 23 7.51 -3.31 19.09
C SER A 23 8.49 -4.25 19.78
N GLY A 24 9.61 -3.73 20.32
CA GLY A 24 10.58 -4.54 21.06
C GLY A 24 9.97 -5.42 22.15
N PRO A 25 9.12 -4.88 23.07
CA PRO A 25 8.41 -5.71 24.04
C PRO A 25 7.56 -6.83 23.41
N LYS A 26 6.79 -6.51 22.37
CA LYS A 26 5.96 -7.51 21.68
C LYS A 26 6.78 -8.60 21.00
N LEU A 27 8.00 -8.30 20.52
CA LEU A 27 8.91 -9.31 19.98
C LEU A 27 9.44 -10.23 21.09
N VAL A 28 9.78 -9.66 22.25
CA VAL A 28 10.18 -10.47 23.42
C VAL A 28 9.05 -11.40 23.83
N ASP A 29 7.82 -10.90 23.96
CA ASP A 29 6.64 -11.72 24.28
C ASP A 29 6.43 -12.82 23.24
N PHE A 30 6.54 -12.47 21.95
CA PHE A 30 6.38 -13.42 20.85
C PHE A 30 7.36 -14.61 20.95
N PHE A 31 8.65 -14.34 21.24
CA PHE A 31 9.66 -15.39 21.35
C PHE A 31 9.64 -16.09 22.70
N ASN A 32 9.22 -15.44 23.77
CA ASN A 32 9.02 -16.08 25.07
C ASN A 32 7.93 -17.16 25.02
N ASP A 33 6.87 -16.93 24.27
CA ASP A 33 5.85 -17.97 24.02
C ASP A 33 6.40 -19.18 23.23
N LEU A 34 7.57 -19.04 22.62
CA LEU A 34 8.29 -20.14 21.94
C LEU A 34 9.40 -20.75 22.81
N GLY A 35 9.45 -20.35 24.08
CA GLY A 35 10.42 -20.91 25.07
C GLY A 35 11.67 -20.05 25.25
N ALA A 36 11.78 -18.86 24.68
CA ALA A 36 12.81 -17.90 25.10
C ALA A 36 12.43 -17.33 26.48
N ASN A 37 13.43 -16.99 27.29
CA ASN A 37 13.22 -16.37 28.61
C ASN A 37 13.91 -15.00 28.64
N ASP A 38 13.54 -14.13 27.70
CA ASP A 38 14.14 -12.82 27.60
C ASP A 38 13.32 -11.78 28.34
N THR A 39 14.00 -10.71 28.75
CA THR A 39 13.36 -9.53 29.35
C THR A 39 13.65 -8.30 28.50
N TYR A 40 12.62 -7.52 28.20
CA TYR A 40 12.80 -6.26 27.51
C TYR A 40 13.33 -5.18 28.44
N ASN A 41 14.53 -4.69 28.19
CA ASN A 41 15.16 -3.66 29.00
C ASN A 41 14.86 -2.26 28.45
N ARG A 42 13.97 -1.52 29.13
CA ARG A 42 13.55 -0.15 28.72
C ARG A 42 14.64 0.91 28.91
N GLY A 43 15.64 0.62 29.74
CA GLY A 43 16.73 1.56 30.09
C GLY A 43 17.89 1.60 29.10
N GLY A 44 17.80 0.91 27.98
CA GLY A 44 18.85 0.79 26.95
C GLY A 44 19.48 -0.60 26.93
N GLY A 45 20.30 -0.88 25.91
CA GLY A 45 20.96 -2.19 25.74
C GLY A 45 20.14 -3.24 25.01
N PHE A 46 18.86 -2.97 24.67
CA PHE A 46 18.11 -3.88 23.79
C PHE A 46 18.60 -3.68 22.34
N PRO A 47 18.94 -4.75 21.60
CA PRO A 47 19.36 -4.65 20.21
C PRO A 47 18.24 -4.10 19.33
N SER A 48 18.56 -3.72 18.10
CA SER A 48 17.50 -3.37 17.16
C SER A 48 16.52 -4.54 17.00
N ARG A 49 15.25 -4.24 16.72
CA ARG A 49 14.21 -5.27 16.49
C ARG A 49 14.66 -6.31 15.47
N TRP A 50 15.36 -5.87 14.44
CA TRP A 50 15.89 -6.71 13.37
C TRP A 50 16.96 -7.66 13.87
N MET A 51 17.96 -7.14 14.60
CA MET A 51 19.03 -7.96 15.18
C MET A 51 18.48 -8.97 16.20
N TYR A 52 17.55 -8.54 17.05
CA TYR A 52 16.93 -9.44 18.03
C TYR A 52 16.21 -10.60 17.34
N THR A 53 15.39 -10.31 16.33
CA THR A 53 14.66 -11.35 15.60
C THR A 53 15.59 -12.27 14.83
N ASP A 54 16.65 -11.75 14.19
CA ASP A 54 17.65 -12.56 13.49
C ASP A 54 18.37 -13.51 14.44
N GLU A 55 18.77 -13.04 15.63
CA GLU A 55 19.40 -13.88 16.65
C GLU A 55 18.47 -15.02 17.09
N LYS A 56 17.19 -14.70 17.38
CA LYS A 56 16.22 -15.71 17.80
C LYS A 56 15.93 -16.73 16.72
N LEU A 57 15.70 -16.29 15.49
CA LEU A 57 15.48 -17.18 14.35
C LEU A 57 16.68 -18.07 14.08
N SER A 58 17.89 -17.55 14.20
CA SER A 58 19.11 -18.36 14.05
C SER A 58 19.20 -19.47 15.09
N LYS A 59 18.81 -19.20 16.35
CA LYS A 59 18.83 -20.19 17.44
C LYS A 59 17.79 -21.30 17.26
N ILE A 60 16.61 -20.98 16.75
CA ILE A 60 15.53 -21.96 16.56
C ILE A 60 15.55 -22.63 15.17
N ASN A 61 16.44 -22.18 14.26
CA ASN A 61 16.51 -22.73 12.91
C ASN A 61 16.97 -24.20 12.92
N GLY A 62 16.14 -25.07 12.43
CA GLY A 62 16.37 -26.50 12.43
C GLY A 62 15.78 -27.23 13.64
N THR A 63 15.15 -26.52 14.56
CA THR A 63 14.50 -27.10 15.74
C THR A 63 12.97 -27.14 15.59
N PRO A 64 12.23 -27.87 16.45
CA PRO A 64 10.76 -27.87 16.47
C PRO A 64 10.16 -26.49 16.78
N GLU A 65 10.88 -25.60 17.45
CA GLU A 65 10.45 -24.26 17.80
C GLU A 65 10.25 -23.38 16.56
N LEU A 66 11.00 -23.63 15.47
CA LEU A 66 10.78 -22.95 14.20
C LEU A 66 9.41 -23.27 13.62
N ASP A 67 8.96 -24.52 13.67
CA ASP A 67 7.63 -24.92 13.22
C ASP A 67 6.53 -24.23 14.04
N LYS A 68 6.73 -24.18 15.38
CA LYS A 68 5.83 -23.46 16.29
C LYS A 68 5.80 -21.96 15.97
N CYS A 69 6.97 -21.37 15.68
CA CYS A 69 7.11 -19.97 15.30
C CYS A 69 6.26 -19.63 14.06
N ILE A 70 6.38 -20.42 13.01
CA ILE A 70 5.63 -20.20 11.76
C ILE A 70 4.12 -20.42 12.00
N ARG A 71 3.73 -21.46 12.75
CA ARG A 71 2.32 -21.68 13.10
C ARG A 71 1.74 -20.53 13.91
N LYS A 72 2.49 -20.00 14.88
CA LYS A 72 2.09 -18.86 15.69
C LYS A 72 1.95 -17.60 14.84
N LEU A 73 2.91 -17.35 13.94
CA LEU A 73 2.89 -16.18 13.05
C LEU A 73 1.64 -16.15 12.17
N PHE A 74 1.29 -17.30 11.58
CA PHE A 74 0.14 -17.45 10.68
C PHE A 74 -1.10 -18.01 11.36
N ALA A 75 -1.18 -17.98 12.71
CA ALA A 75 -2.34 -18.50 13.43
C ALA A 75 -3.65 -17.84 12.94
N PRO A 76 -4.62 -18.59 12.40
CA PRO A 76 -5.82 -18.01 11.79
C PRO A 76 -6.65 -17.17 12.76
N VAL A 77 -6.57 -17.45 14.06
CA VAL A 77 -7.25 -16.66 15.10
C VAL A 77 -6.83 -15.18 15.08
N ASN A 78 -5.61 -14.86 14.67
CA ASN A 78 -5.11 -13.48 14.57
C ASN A 78 -5.63 -12.74 13.32
N PHE A 79 -6.32 -13.47 12.41
CA PHE A 79 -6.77 -12.95 11.12
C PHE A 79 -8.29 -13.11 10.93
N ILE A 80 -9.07 -13.21 12.01
CA ILE A 80 -10.52 -13.26 11.92
C ILE A 80 -11.04 -12.04 11.16
N GLY A 81 -11.82 -12.29 10.10
CA GLY A 81 -12.28 -11.24 9.17
C GLY A 81 -11.28 -10.82 8.09
N ARG A 82 -10.04 -11.35 8.09
CA ARG A 82 -8.96 -11.01 7.15
C ARG A 82 -8.24 -12.23 6.59
N PHE A 83 -8.96 -13.35 6.39
CA PHE A 83 -8.35 -14.60 5.90
C PHE A 83 -7.69 -14.48 4.53
N ALA A 84 -8.23 -13.63 3.64
CA ALA A 84 -7.62 -13.38 2.34
C ALA A 84 -6.23 -12.72 2.46
N GLU A 85 -6.02 -11.90 3.48
CA GLU A 85 -4.71 -11.29 3.79
C GLU A 85 -3.73 -12.35 4.32
N LEU A 86 -4.19 -13.22 5.23
CA LEU A 86 -3.40 -14.35 5.71
C LEU A 86 -2.95 -15.25 4.55
N ASP A 87 -3.86 -15.58 3.64
CA ASP A 87 -3.54 -16.43 2.49
C ASP A 87 -2.51 -15.79 1.56
N LYS A 88 -2.53 -14.46 1.40
CA LYS A 88 -1.48 -13.71 0.69
C LYS A 88 -0.12 -13.79 1.39
N PHE A 89 -0.08 -13.62 2.71
CA PHE A 89 1.18 -13.76 3.46
C PHE A 89 1.76 -15.17 3.36
N ILE A 90 0.91 -16.19 3.45
CA ILE A 90 1.32 -17.60 3.29
C ILE A 90 1.84 -17.84 1.87
N ALA A 91 1.13 -17.37 0.85
CA ALA A 91 1.56 -17.51 -0.54
C ALA A 91 2.91 -16.83 -0.81
N ASP A 92 3.09 -15.60 -0.32
CA ASP A 92 4.35 -14.86 -0.45
C ASP A 92 5.51 -15.53 0.31
N PHE A 93 5.27 -16.05 1.51
CA PHE A 93 6.26 -16.81 2.27
C PHE A 93 6.63 -18.14 1.58
N ASN A 94 5.68 -18.83 1.01
CA ASN A 94 5.88 -20.10 0.32
C ASN A 94 6.79 -19.98 -0.91
N GLN A 95 6.90 -18.81 -1.54
CA GLN A 95 7.84 -18.57 -2.64
C GLN A 95 9.29 -18.78 -2.18
N TYR A 96 9.61 -18.37 -0.95
CA TYR A 96 10.93 -18.56 -0.34
C TYR A 96 11.07 -19.98 0.23
N LEU A 97 10.05 -20.44 0.95
CA LEU A 97 10.05 -21.72 1.64
C LEU A 97 10.17 -22.92 0.69
N ALA A 98 9.71 -22.75 -0.55
CA ALA A 98 9.86 -23.76 -1.61
C ALA A 98 11.30 -24.15 -1.89
N PHE A 99 12.24 -23.19 -1.82
CA PHE A 99 13.67 -23.47 -1.98
C PHE A 99 14.25 -24.30 -0.83
N ASP A 100 13.57 -24.32 0.32
CA ASP A 100 13.88 -25.20 1.45
C ASP A 100 13.14 -26.55 1.39
N GLY A 101 12.36 -26.77 0.31
CA GLY A 101 11.63 -28.02 0.07
C GLY A 101 10.33 -28.15 0.89
N TRP A 102 9.80 -27.05 1.42
CA TRP A 102 8.60 -27.04 2.25
C TRP A 102 7.56 -26.04 1.75
N GLN A 103 6.32 -26.26 2.19
CA GLN A 103 5.18 -25.38 1.94
C GLN A 103 4.29 -25.32 3.19
N VAL A 104 3.82 -24.13 3.51
CA VAL A 104 2.78 -23.88 4.52
C VAL A 104 1.42 -23.86 3.83
N LEU A 105 0.46 -24.54 4.44
CA LEU A 105 -0.93 -24.53 4.00
C LEU A 105 -1.85 -24.18 5.17
N ARG A 106 -2.82 -23.32 4.94
CA ARG A 106 -3.95 -23.12 5.85
C ARG A 106 -5.07 -24.09 5.47
N LYS A 107 -5.53 -24.86 6.44
CA LYS A 107 -6.75 -25.66 6.34
C LYS A 107 -7.72 -25.16 7.40
N GLU A 108 -8.69 -24.39 6.98
CA GLU A 108 -9.65 -23.75 7.88
C GLU A 108 -8.98 -22.97 9.03
N THR A 109 -8.95 -23.56 10.23
CA THR A 109 -8.38 -22.97 11.44
C THR A 109 -6.95 -23.47 11.77
N GLU A 110 -6.37 -24.31 10.92
CA GLU A 110 -5.06 -24.91 11.18
C GLU A 110 -4.01 -24.53 10.14
N ILE A 111 -2.77 -24.41 10.61
CA ILE A 111 -1.58 -24.25 9.76
C ILE A 111 -0.85 -25.59 9.71
N THR A 112 -0.64 -26.09 8.50
CA THR A 112 0.03 -27.36 8.25
C THR A 112 1.23 -27.17 7.34
N PHE A 113 2.22 -28.09 7.45
CA PHE A 113 3.39 -28.12 6.59
C PHE A 113 3.32 -29.35 5.67
N THR A 114 3.67 -29.13 4.41
CA THR A 114 3.82 -30.21 3.42
C THR A 114 5.13 -30.05 2.67
N LYS A 115 5.56 -31.09 1.98
CA LYS A 115 6.68 -30.95 1.03
C LYS A 115 6.28 -30.04 -0.10
N ALA A 116 7.20 -29.15 -0.50
CA ALA A 116 6.97 -28.28 -1.63
C ALA A 116 6.73 -29.10 -2.90
N GLY A 117 5.58 -28.87 -3.51
CA GLY A 117 5.29 -29.34 -4.85
C GLY A 117 5.86 -28.37 -5.91
N LYS A 118 5.36 -28.45 -7.14
CA LYS A 118 5.64 -27.45 -8.17
C LYS A 118 4.96 -26.13 -7.78
N ILE A 119 5.70 -25.22 -7.17
CA ILE A 119 5.21 -23.87 -6.87
C ILE A 119 5.35 -23.05 -8.14
N LYS A 120 4.27 -22.40 -8.54
CA LYS A 120 4.34 -21.32 -9.52
C LYS A 120 4.93 -20.11 -8.80
N PHE A 121 6.13 -19.73 -9.17
CA PHE A 121 6.68 -18.45 -8.74
C PHE A 121 5.88 -17.34 -9.40
N GLU A 122 5.22 -16.52 -8.62
CA GLU A 122 4.70 -15.26 -9.12
C GLU A 122 5.91 -14.35 -9.38
N GLU A 123 6.29 -14.20 -10.63
CA GLU A 123 7.09 -13.05 -11.00
C GLU A 123 6.26 -11.82 -10.58
N LYS A 124 6.75 -11.06 -9.61
CA LYS A 124 6.26 -9.69 -9.42
C LYS A 124 6.62 -8.96 -10.70
N ILE A 125 5.70 -8.97 -11.66
CA ILE A 125 5.73 -8.01 -12.75
C ILE A 125 5.61 -6.68 -12.00
N GLU A 126 6.72 -5.99 -11.80
CA GLU A 126 6.67 -4.58 -11.47
C GLU A 126 5.85 -3.97 -12.59
N VAL A 127 4.59 -3.67 -12.28
CA VAL A 127 3.74 -2.91 -13.20
C VAL A 127 4.53 -1.63 -13.41
N LYS A 128 5.12 -1.53 -14.60
CA LYS A 128 5.91 -0.34 -14.94
C LYS A 128 4.98 0.83 -14.73
N GLU A 129 5.50 1.87 -14.09
CA GLU A 129 4.75 3.11 -13.84
C GLU A 129 3.99 3.58 -15.09
N ASP A 130 4.59 3.36 -16.27
CA ASP A 130 4.01 3.64 -17.58
C ASP A 130 2.72 2.81 -17.85
N ASP A 131 2.69 1.52 -17.49
CA ASP A 131 1.52 0.63 -17.70
C ASP A 131 0.38 1.01 -16.73
N PHE A 132 0.72 1.37 -15.49
CA PHE A 132 -0.25 1.87 -14.51
C PHE A 132 -0.87 3.18 -14.98
N LEU A 133 -0.05 4.14 -15.41
CA LEU A 133 -0.51 5.42 -15.89
C LEU A 133 -1.39 5.27 -17.15
N GLN A 134 -1.00 4.44 -18.12
CA GLN A 134 -1.81 4.19 -19.30
C GLN A 134 -3.18 3.61 -18.94
N LYS A 135 -3.25 2.66 -18.02
CA LYS A 135 -4.50 2.03 -17.59
C LYS A 135 -5.40 3.02 -16.86
N GLU A 136 -4.88 3.81 -15.92
CA GLU A 136 -5.66 4.81 -15.18
C GLU A 136 -6.18 5.93 -16.07
N PHE A 137 -5.43 6.30 -17.11
CA PHE A 137 -5.83 7.38 -18.03
C PHE A 137 -6.68 6.90 -19.22
N SER A 138 -6.85 5.57 -19.45
CA SER A 138 -7.63 5.05 -20.59
C SER A 138 -9.14 5.27 -20.43
N ASP A 139 -9.66 5.21 -19.21
CA ASP A 139 -11.11 5.17 -18.96
C ASP A 139 -11.71 6.47 -18.45
N ILE A 140 -10.95 7.57 -18.44
CA ILE A 140 -11.45 8.85 -17.97
C ILE A 140 -12.32 9.51 -19.06
N SER A 141 -13.62 9.60 -18.79
CA SER A 141 -14.59 10.30 -19.63
C SER A 141 -15.04 11.60 -18.97
N LEU A 142 -14.63 12.75 -19.54
CA LEU A 142 -15.02 14.08 -19.05
C LEU A 142 -16.48 14.41 -19.39
N ASN A 143 -17.09 13.71 -20.32
CA ASN A 143 -18.49 13.91 -20.73
C ASN A 143 -19.49 13.65 -19.59
N LYS A 144 -19.11 12.79 -18.62
CA LYS A 144 -19.93 12.49 -17.44
C LYS A 144 -20.03 13.65 -16.44
N LEU A 145 -19.16 14.65 -16.53
CA LEU A 145 -19.19 15.83 -15.65
C LEU A 145 -20.33 16.79 -15.99
N GLY A 146 -20.97 16.61 -17.14
CA GLY A 146 -22.10 17.43 -17.59
C GLY A 146 -21.72 18.90 -17.76
N LEU A 147 -20.47 19.25 -18.03
CA LEU A 147 -20.03 20.62 -18.36
C LEU A 147 -20.61 21.06 -19.72
N ASP A 148 -20.54 22.34 -20.00
CA ASP A 148 -20.92 22.83 -21.35
C ASP A 148 -19.96 22.24 -22.42
N SER A 149 -20.39 22.29 -23.68
CA SER A 149 -19.69 21.67 -24.81
C SER A 149 -18.28 22.24 -25.02
N ILE A 150 -18.15 23.56 -24.92
CA ILE A 150 -16.88 24.28 -25.16
C ILE A 150 -15.87 23.92 -24.09
N MET A 151 -16.29 23.89 -22.82
CA MET A 151 -15.43 23.54 -21.71
C MET A 151 -15.05 22.07 -21.76
N THR A 152 -15.99 21.19 -22.09
CA THR A 152 -15.74 19.76 -22.27
C THR A 152 -14.70 19.49 -23.36
N GLU A 153 -14.82 20.15 -24.50
CA GLU A 153 -13.87 20.03 -25.61
C GLU A 153 -12.47 20.54 -25.21
N THR A 154 -12.41 21.73 -24.60
CA THR A 154 -11.13 22.29 -24.11
C THR A 154 -10.43 21.36 -23.10
N LEU A 155 -11.18 20.77 -22.19
CA LEU A 155 -10.62 19.85 -21.20
C LEU A 155 -10.19 18.52 -21.84
N ASN A 156 -10.91 18.02 -22.85
CA ASN A 156 -10.49 16.83 -23.59
C ASN A 156 -9.17 17.06 -24.35
N ILE A 157 -9.02 18.21 -25.02
CA ILE A 157 -7.76 18.59 -25.70
C ILE A 157 -6.60 18.61 -24.70
N ARG A 158 -6.77 19.25 -23.54
CA ARG A 158 -5.73 19.28 -22.48
C ARG A 158 -5.41 17.89 -21.95
N PHE A 159 -6.41 17.05 -21.80
CA PHE A 159 -6.23 15.68 -21.33
C PHE A 159 -5.41 14.82 -22.31
N ASP A 160 -5.66 14.97 -23.60
CA ASP A 160 -4.88 14.32 -24.64
C ASP A 160 -3.44 14.85 -24.69
N GLU A 161 -3.24 16.14 -24.39
CA GLU A 161 -1.91 16.72 -24.29
C GLU A 161 -1.15 16.20 -23.06
N ILE A 162 -1.82 16.02 -21.91
CA ILE A 162 -1.24 15.37 -20.73
C ILE A 162 -0.76 13.96 -21.08
N LYS A 163 -1.56 13.16 -21.82
CA LYS A 163 -1.14 11.83 -22.27
C LYS A 163 0.11 11.87 -23.15
N LYS A 164 0.17 12.82 -24.08
CA LYS A 164 1.36 13.03 -24.93
C LYS A 164 2.59 13.41 -24.11
N CYS A 165 2.43 14.30 -23.13
CA CYS A 165 3.51 14.71 -22.24
C CYS A 165 4.00 13.58 -21.33
N LEU A 166 3.09 12.71 -20.85
CA LEU A 166 3.45 11.50 -20.11
C LEU A 166 4.31 10.56 -20.96
N ASN A 167 3.87 10.28 -22.19
CA ASN A 167 4.61 9.43 -23.11
C ASN A 167 5.97 10.02 -23.51
N ALA A 168 6.05 11.36 -23.58
CA ALA A 168 7.29 12.09 -23.84
C ALA A 168 8.20 12.24 -22.62
N LYS A 169 7.81 11.72 -21.45
CA LYS A 169 8.51 11.84 -20.15
C LYS A 169 8.80 13.30 -19.77
N ALA A 170 7.82 14.19 -19.98
CA ALA A 170 7.88 15.60 -19.67
C ALA A 170 7.09 15.93 -18.38
N PRO A 171 7.59 15.60 -17.17
CA PRO A 171 6.80 15.64 -15.93
C PRO A 171 6.36 17.06 -15.56
N MET A 172 7.16 18.08 -15.84
CA MET A 172 6.78 19.48 -15.55
C MET A 172 5.54 19.91 -16.36
N SER A 173 5.51 19.56 -17.65
CA SER A 173 4.35 19.84 -18.50
C SER A 173 3.12 19.10 -18.01
N VAL A 174 3.25 17.86 -17.56
CA VAL A 174 2.16 17.08 -16.97
C VAL A 174 1.58 17.79 -15.75
N ILE A 175 2.44 18.26 -14.83
CA ILE A 175 2.01 18.97 -13.61
C ILE A 175 1.23 20.25 -13.97
N PHE A 176 1.75 21.08 -14.86
CA PHE A 176 1.09 22.32 -15.27
C PHE A 176 -0.26 22.07 -15.96
N LEU A 177 -0.31 21.15 -16.90
CA LEU A 177 -1.54 20.83 -17.62
C LEU A 177 -2.59 20.17 -16.71
N SER A 178 -2.16 19.34 -15.78
CA SER A 178 -3.05 18.71 -14.78
C SER A 178 -3.64 19.75 -13.83
N GLY A 179 -2.83 20.68 -13.32
CA GLY A 179 -3.29 21.79 -12.49
C GLY A 179 -4.31 22.66 -13.22
N SER A 180 -4.00 23.09 -14.47
CA SER A 180 -4.90 23.87 -15.30
C SER A 180 -6.20 23.12 -15.66
N SER A 181 -6.12 21.81 -15.86
CA SER A 181 -7.30 20.97 -16.11
C SER A 181 -8.20 20.84 -14.88
N LEU A 182 -7.59 20.69 -13.68
CA LEU A 182 -8.33 20.67 -12.42
C LEU A 182 -9.05 21.99 -12.16
N GLU A 183 -8.36 23.11 -12.35
CA GLU A 183 -8.93 24.45 -12.20
C GLU A 183 -10.10 24.69 -13.16
N GLY A 184 -9.95 24.30 -14.43
CA GLY A 184 -11.03 24.39 -15.41
C GLY A 184 -12.26 23.54 -15.04
N ARG A 185 -12.07 22.35 -14.47
CA ARG A 185 -13.18 21.51 -13.99
C ARG A 185 -13.91 22.15 -12.82
N LEU A 186 -13.18 22.65 -11.83
CA LEU A 186 -13.76 23.31 -10.66
C LEU A 186 -14.52 24.56 -11.07
N LEU A 187 -13.95 25.37 -11.96
CA LEU A 187 -14.64 26.54 -12.54
C LEU A 187 -15.95 26.17 -13.23
N GLY A 188 -15.93 25.11 -14.03
CA GLY A 188 -17.13 24.62 -14.73
C GLY A 188 -18.21 24.11 -13.77
N ILE A 189 -17.83 23.40 -12.72
CA ILE A 189 -18.75 22.92 -11.68
C ILE A 189 -19.30 24.08 -10.87
N ALA A 190 -18.47 25.04 -10.45
CA ALA A 190 -18.90 26.22 -9.71
C ALA A 190 -19.89 27.10 -10.51
N SER A 191 -19.66 27.21 -11.80
CA SER A 191 -20.58 27.94 -12.70
C SER A 191 -21.97 27.30 -12.81
N LYS A 192 -22.06 25.97 -12.57
CA LYS A 192 -23.33 25.23 -12.54
C LYS A 192 -24.04 25.29 -11.18
N HIS A 193 -23.27 25.40 -10.12
CA HIS A 193 -23.73 25.37 -8.75
C HIS A 193 -23.41 26.68 -8.00
N PRO A 194 -23.79 27.85 -8.55
CA PRO A 194 -23.34 29.14 -8.03
C PRO A 194 -23.82 29.41 -6.61
N LYS A 195 -24.96 28.85 -6.20
CA LYS A 195 -25.49 29.06 -4.84
C LYS A 195 -24.59 28.40 -3.80
N GLU A 196 -24.22 27.14 -4.03
CA GLU A 196 -23.41 26.34 -3.13
C GLU A 196 -22.01 26.93 -2.99
N PHE A 197 -21.38 27.28 -4.09
CA PHE A 197 -20.04 27.86 -4.10
C PHE A 197 -19.98 29.26 -3.48
N ASN A 198 -20.93 30.16 -3.83
CA ASN A 198 -20.96 31.53 -3.31
C ASN A 198 -21.26 31.59 -1.81
N GLN A 199 -21.92 30.58 -1.25
CA GLN A 199 -22.22 30.47 0.18
C GLN A 199 -21.12 29.74 0.98
N SER A 200 -20.10 29.21 0.31
CA SER A 200 -18.97 28.56 0.98
C SER A 200 -18.21 29.55 1.87
N ARG A 201 -17.64 29.03 2.96
CA ARG A 201 -16.76 29.81 3.85
C ARG A 201 -15.47 30.24 3.16
N THR A 202 -15.05 29.52 2.12
CA THR A 202 -13.84 29.77 1.34
C THR A 202 -14.07 30.72 0.18
N SER A 203 -15.33 31.12 -0.11
CA SER A 203 -15.63 32.02 -1.21
C SER A 203 -14.98 33.40 -0.98
N PRO A 204 -14.09 33.87 -1.90
CA PRO A 204 -13.39 35.12 -1.75
C PRO A 204 -14.34 36.28 -1.94
N LYS A 205 -14.22 37.31 -1.11
CA LYS A 205 -15.06 38.53 -1.15
C LYS A 205 -14.20 39.72 -1.49
N ASP A 206 -14.81 40.69 -2.15
CA ASP A 206 -14.22 41.99 -2.40
C ASP A 206 -14.31 42.90 -1.14
N GLN A 207 -13.80 44.12 -1.24
CA GLN A 207 -13.82 45.10 -0.16
C GLN A 207 -15.22 45.47 0.34
N ASN A 208 -16.25 45.26 -0.49
CA ASN A 208 -17.66 45.53 -0.21
C ASN A 208 -18.39 44.28 0.33
N GLY A 209 -17.70 43.18 0.55
CA GLY A 209 -18.28 41.92 1.04
C GLY A 209 -19.00 41.11 -0.04
N LYS A 210 -18.92 41.50 -1.33
CA LYS A 210 -19.50 40.76 -2.44
C LYS A 210 -18.56 39.66 -2.91
N VAL A 211 -19.11 38.49 -3.22
CA VAL A 211 -18.31 37.36 -3.72
C VAL A 211 -17.71 37.74 -5.09
N LYS A 212 -16.42 37.50 -5.22
CA LYS A 212 -15.67 37.75 -6.46
C LYS A 212 -16.12 36.82 -7.60
N PRO A 213 -15.96 37.24 -8.85
CA PRO A 213 -16.21 36.38 -10.01
C PRO A 213 -15.28 35.14 -9.97
N TYR A 214 -15.75 33.99 -10.46
CA TYR A 214 -15.01 32.73 -10.39
C TYR A 214 -13.64 32.77 -11.07
N HIS A 215 -13.44 33.57 -12.11
CA HIS A 215 -12.14 33.71 -12.76
C HIS A 215 -11.08 34.42 -11.92
N GLU A 216 -11.47 35.02 -10.80
CA GLU A 216 -10.56 35.60 -9.79
C GLU A 216 -10.32 34.67 -8.61
N TRP A 217 -10.95 33.47 -8.60
CA TRP A 217 -10.76 32.52 -7.55
C TRP A 217 -9.45 31.74 -7.77
N THR A 218 -8.73 31.48 -6.70
CA THR A 218 -7.61 30.53 -6.70
C THR A 218 -8.11 29.12 -6.49
N LEU A 219 -7.28 28.13 -6.81
CA LEU A 219 -7.61 26.72 -6.60
C LEU A 219 -8.03 26.39 -5.16
N SER A 220 -7.47 27.13 -4.19
CA SER A 220 -7.79 26.96 -2.76
C SER A 220 -9.15 27.57 -2.35
N ASN A 221 -9.79 28.32 -3.23
CA ASN A 221 -11.11 28.90 -2.95
C ASN A 221 -12.26 27.98 -3.36
N PHE A 222 -12.00 27.06 -4.27
CA PHE A 222 -12.95 26.02 -4.68
C PHE A 222 -12.96 24.85 -3.69
#